data_6d87b9e6ba3fc89ac3ab4f2d9708b9d5
#
_entry.id   6d87b9e6ba3fc89ac3ab4f2d9708b9d5
#
_cell.length_a   1.000
_cell.length_b   1.000
_cell.length_c   1.000
_cell.angle_alpha   90.00
_cell.angle_beta   90.00
_cell.angle_gamma   90.00
#
_symmetry.space_group_name_H-M   'P 1'
#
loop_
_entity.id
_entity.type
_entity.pdbx_description
1 polymer ?
#
loop_
_entity_poly.entity_id
_entity_poly.type
_entity_poly.pdbx_seq_one_letter_code
_entity_poly.pdbx_strand_id
1 'polypeptide(L)'
;MKKLLGLCWLLFCLMLSANCANAFDREKLQAVSEIGTLSNSQQYILALDKCNSALEKYPFDPELFYWRATINIHLGESKQALKDMDMAISLNPNDSNVYVMRGILKSELGDNDGALADFEQAIKLDPKNSSAYSMRACVRIAKGEFKTANEDLDVANKLLDEEEKEAEQKEIEENNNKNKGD
;
A
#
# COMPACT_ATOMS: atom_id res chain seq x y z
N MET A 1 -51.73 10.33 -2.47
CA MET A 1 -51.29 8.93 -2.56
C MET A 1 -50.19 8.71 -3.58
N LYS A 2 -50.30 9.14 -4.86
CA LYS A 2 -49.26 8.91 -5.91
C LYS A 2 -47.87 9.51 -5.60
N LYS A 3 -47.79 10.67 -4.92
CA LYS A 3 -46.52 11.29 -4.52
C LYS A 3 -45.79 10.55 -3.39
N LEU A 4 -46.51 9.92 -2.45
CA LEU A 4 -45.91 9.10 -1.38
C LEU A 4 -45.35 7.79 -1.92
N LEU A 5 -46.07 7.16 -2.89
CA LEU A 5 -45.57 5.92 -3.53
C LEU A 5 -44.30 6.17 -4.33
N GLY A 6 -44.17 7.33 -5.01
CA GLY A 6 -42.95 7.71 -5.73
C GLY A 6 -41.75 7.91 -4.77
N LEU A 7 -41.99 8.53 -3.59
CA LEU A 7 -40.94 8.73 -2.58
C LEU A 7 -40.46 7.38 -1.98
N CYS A 8 -41.40 6.48 -1.67
CA CYS A 8 -41.08 5.15 -1.18
C CYS A 8 -40.29 4.32 -2.20
N TRP A 9 -40.62 4.44 -3.49
CA TRP A 9 -39.87 3.76 -4.56
C TRP A 9 -38.45 4.31 -4.70
N LEU A 10 -38.28 5.64 -4.62
CA LEU A 10 -36.96 6.27 -4.68
C LEU A 10 -36.08 5.88 -3.47
N LEU A 11 -36.65 5.85 -2.26
CA LEU A 11 -35.96 5.40 -1.05
C LEU A 11 -35.60 3.90 -1.13
N PHE A 12 -36.48 3.06 -1.67
CA PHE A 12 -36.20 1.65 -1.88
C PHE A 12 -35.08 1.42 -2.89
N CYS A 13 -35.07 2.17 -4.01
CA CYS A 13 -33.97 2.13 -4.98
C CYS A 13 -32.64 2.63 -4.38
N LEU A 14 -32.66 3.68 -3.54
CA LEU A 14 -31.48 4.17 -2.84
C LEU A 14 -30.96 3.16 -1.80
N MET A 15 -31.84 2.48 -1.08
CA MET A 15 -31.45 1.40 -0.15
C MET A 15 -30.88 0.17 -0.87
N LEU A 16 -31.45 -0.20 -2.02
CA LEU A 16 -30.93 -1.28 -2.85
C LEU A 16 -29.54 -0.92 -3.42
N SER A 17 -29.34 0.31 -3.88
CA SER A 17 -28.03 0.75 -4.39
C SER A 17 -26.97 0.82 -3.28
N ALA A 18 -27.33 1.28 -2.08
CA ALA A 18 -26.44 1.30 -0.93
C ALA A 18 -26.06 -0.12 -0.45
N ASN A 19 -27.02 -1.06 -0.45
CA ASN A 19 -26.74 -2.45 -0.11
C ASN A 19 -25.87 -3.16 -1.17
N CYS A 20 -26.07 -2.84 -2.46
CA CYS A 20 -25.21 -3.34 -3.53
C CYS A 20 -23.79 -2.77 -3.41
N ALA A 21 -23.63 -1.49 -3.14
CA ALA A 21 -22.34 -0.85 -2.95
C ALA A 21 -21.60 -1.48 -1.74
N ASN A 22 -22.28 -1.63 -0.60
CA ASN A 22 -21.72 -2.28 0.59
C ASN A 22 -21.34 -3.75 0.36
N ALA A 23 -22.10 -4.49 -0.45
CA ALA A 23 -21.78 -5.88 -0.80
C ALA A 23 -20.55 -5.94 -1.72
N PHE A 24 -20.46 -5.03 -2.69
CA PHE A 24 -19.34 -4.91 -3.61
C PHE A 24 -18.04 -4.56 -2.87
N ASP A 25 -18.08 -3.58 -1.94
CA ASP A 25 -16.92 -3.21 -1.13
C ASP A 25 -16.47 -4.35 -0.19
N ARG A 26 -17.41 -5.12 0.38
CA ARG A 26 -17.07 -6.28 1.22
C ARG A 26 -16.41 -7.40 0.41
N GLU A 27 -16.90 -7.68 -0.79
CA GLU A 27 -16.31 -8.71 -1.65
C GLU A 27 -14.88 -8.33 -2.05
N LYS A 28 -14.64 -7.06 -2.38
CA LYS A 28 -13.30 -6.55 -2.67
C LYS A 28 -12.39 -6.70 -1.46
N LEU A 29 -12.83 -6.25 -0.28
CA LEU A 29 -12.04 -6.32 0.95
C LEU A 29 -11.69 -7.77 1.31
N GLN A 30 -12.63 -8.70 1.11
CA GLN A 30 -12.38 -10.14 1.31
C GLN A 30 -11.34 -10.66 0.32
N ALA A 31 -11.41 -10.29 -0.96
CA ALA A 31 -10.44 -10.68 -1.98
C ALA A 31 -9.04 -10.18 -1.65
N VAL A 32 -8.91 -8.90 -1.25
CA VAL A 32 -7.62 -8.31 -0.83
C VAL A 32 -7.06 -9.03 0.41
N SER A 33 -7.90 -9.31 1.40
CA SER A 33 -7.48 -10.06 2.60
C SER A 33 -7.01 -11.47 2.26
N GLU A 34 -7.68 -12.16 1.35
CA GLU A 34 -7.30 -13.50 0.90
C GLU A 34 -5.98 -13.48 0.11
N ILE A 35 -5.78 -12.50 -0.78
CA ILE A 35 -4.54 -12.28 -1.51
C ILE A 35 -3.38 -12.04 -0.52
N GLY A 36 -3.58 -11.20 0.48
CA GLY A 36 -2.59 -10.93 1.52
C GLY A 36 -2.21 -12.18 2.32
N THR A 37 -3.19 -13.00 2.73
CA THR A 37 -2.93 -14.24 3.46
C THR A 37 -2.18 -15.27 2.62
N LEU A 38 -2.51 -15.40 1.34
CA LEU A 38 -1.81 -16.29 0.40
C LEU A 38 -0.38 -15.82 0.16
N SER A 39 -0.16 -14.50 0.00
CA SER A 39 1.18 -13.93 -0.16
C SER A 39 2.04 -14.16 1.08
N ASN A 40 1.51 -13.94 2.27
CA ASN A 40 2.21 -14.15 3.54
C ASN A 40 2.56 -15.63 3.78
N SER A 41 1.74 -16.55 3.27
CA SER A 41 2.02 -18.00 3.30
C SER A 41 2.86 -18.49 2.11
N GLN A 42 3.44 -17.57 1.33
CA GLN A 42 4.30 -17.85 0.16
C GLN A 42 3.61 -18.64 -0.97
N GLN A 43 2.28 -18.64 -1.01
CA GLN A 43 1.50 -19.28 -2.07
C GLN A 43 1.31 -18.32 -3.25
N TYR A 44 2.40 -17.82 -3.82
CA TYR A 44 2.42 -16.71 -4.78
C TYR A 44 1.63 -16.99 -6.06
N ILE A 45 1.66 -18.23 -6.58
CA ILE A 45 0.91 -18.59 -7.80
C ILE A 45 -0.60 -18.50 -7.55
N LEU A 46 -1.06 -18.98 -6.39
CA LEU A 46 -2.49 -18.91 -6.02
C LEU A 46 -2.91 -17.47 -5.70
N ALA A 47 -2.02 -16.70 -5.05
CA ALA A 47 -2.24 -15.27 -4.81
C ALA A 47 -2.37 -14.49 -6.13
N LEU A 48 -1.54 -14.81 -7.13
CA LEU A 48 -1.58 -14.19 -8.45
C LEU A 48 -2.90 -14.48 -9.18
N ASP A 49 -3.35 -15.73 -9.15
CA ASP A 49 -4.63 -16.14 -9.76
C ASP A 49 -5.82 -15.40 -9.12
N LYS A 50 -5.85 -15.34 -7.79
CA LYS A 50 -6.85 -14.56 -7.04
C LYS A 50 -6.81 -13.08 -7.36
N CYS A 51 -5.61 -12.49 -7.45
CA CYS A 51 -5.43 -11.08 -7.79
C CYS A 51 -5.91 -10.78 -9.21
N ASN A 52 -5.60 -11.64 -10.18
CA ASN A 52 -6.10 -11.50 -11.56
C ASN A 52 -7.62 -11.58 -11.61
N SER A 53 -8.22 -12.55 -10.92
CA SER A 53 -9.68 -12.69 -10.84
C SER A 53 -10.34 -11.46 -10.18
N ALA A 54 -9.70 -10.88 -9.17
CA ALA A 54 -10.18 -9.64 -8.54
C ALA A 54 -10.05 -8.44 -9.50
N LEU A 55 -8.97 -8.34 -10.27
CA LEU A 55 -8.79 -7.27 -11.27
C LEU A 55 -9.77 -7.35 -12.44
N GLU A 56 -10.29 -8.52 -12.78
CA GLU A 56 -11.39 -8.63 -13.76
C GLU A 56 -12.66 -7.94 -13.25
N LYS A 57 -12.93 -7.98 -11.95
CA LYS A 57 -14.10 -7.32 -11.32
C LYS A 57 -13.82 -5.85 -10.96
N TYR A 58 -12.60 -5.53 -10.57
CA TYR A 58 -12.16 -4.22 -10.07
C TYR A 58 -10.98 -3.68 -10.90
N PRO A 59 -11.15 -3.40 -12.20
CA PRO A 59 -10.05 -3.11 -13.14
C PRO A 59 -9.32 -1.79 -12.90
N PHE A 60 -9.81 -0.94 -12.01
CA PHE A 60 -9.23 0.36 -11.67
C PHE A 60 -8.91 0.49 -10.18
N ASP A 61 -8.68 -0.61 -9.51
CA ASP A 61 -8.31 -0.60 -8.10
C ASP A 61 -6.78 -0.56 -7.92
N PRO A 62 -6.19 0.54 -7.39
CA PRO A 62 -4.75 0.68 -7.26
C PRO A 62 -4.13 -0.33 -6.29
N GLU A 63 -4.88 -0.76 -5.26
CA GLU A 63 -4.41 -1.71 -4.27
C GLU A 63 -4.20 -3.10 -4.88
N LEU A 64 -5.07 -3.53 -5.80
CA LEU A 64 -4.91 -4.80 -6.49
C LEU A 64 -3.70 -4.80 -7.43
N PHE A 65 -3.42 -3.69 -8.11
CA PHE A 65 -2.19 -3.55 -8.90
C PHE A 65 -0.95 -3.60 -8.00
N TYR A 66 -0.97 -2.94 -6.85
CA TYR A 66 0.10 -3.02 -5.87
C TYR A 66 0.34 -4.47 -5.39
N TRP A 67 -0.71 -5.20 -5.03
CA TRP A 67 -0.60 -6.60 -4.63
C TRP A 67 -0.05 -7.48 -5.75
N ARG A 68 -0.53 -7.31 -6.98
CA ARG A 68 -0.03 -8.07 -8.12
C ARG A 68 1.44 -7.78 -8.40
N ALA A 69 1.85 -6.53 -8.30
CA ALA A 69 3.26 -6.16 -8.42
C ALA A 69 4.12 -6.83 -7.35
N THR A 70 3.69 -6.79 -6.08
CA THR A 70 4.40 -7.44 -4.97
C THR A 70 4.54 -8.95 -5.19
N ILE A 71 3.47 -9.61 -5.62
CA ILE A 71 3.50 -11.05 -5.96
C ILE A 71 4.47 -11.32 -7.12
N ASN A 72 4.43 -10.50 -8.16
CA ASN A 72 5.30 -10.63 -9.32
C ASN A 72 6.79 -10.42 -8.97
N ILE A 73 7.11 -9.56 -8.00
CA ILE A 73 8.48 -9.43 -7.46
C ILE A 73 8.95 -10.76 -6.87
N HIS A 74 8.14 -11.40 -6.03
CA HIS A 74 8.48 -12.69 -5.44
C HIS A 74 8.59 -13.83 -6.47
N LEU A 75 7.89 -13.72 -7.59
CA LEU A 75 7.99 -14.66 -8.71
C LEU A 75 9.14 -14.35 -9.67
N GLY A 76 9.89 -13.25 -9.48
CA GLY A 76 10.98 -12.81 -10.35
C GLY A 76 10.53 -12.08 -11.62
N GLU A 77 9.24 -11.75 -11.72
CA GLU A 77 8.62 -11.09 -12.88
C GLU A 77 8.71 -9.54 -12.76
N SER A 78 9.95 -9.03 -12.59
CA SER A 78 10.22 -7.60 -12.29
C SER A 78 9.64 -6.63 -13.32
N LYS A 79 9.63 -7.00 -14.62
CA LYS A 79 9.06 -6.15 -15.67
C LYS A 79 7.54 -5.99 -15.57
N GLN A 80 6.84 -7.06 -15.16
CA GLN A 80 5.41 -7.00 -14.96
C GLN A 80 5.08 -6.22 -13.67
N ALA A 81 5.88 -6.42 -12.62
CA ALA A 81 5.77 -5.67 -11.38
C ALA A 81 5.91 -4.16 -11.60
N LEU A 82 6.88 -3.71 -12.42
CA LEU A 82 7.00 -2.29 -12.77
C LEU A 82 5.74 -1.72 -13.44
N LYS A 83 5.17 -2.43 -14.41
CA LYS A 83 3.93 -2.00 -15.07
C LYS A 83 2.77 -1.88 -14.10
N ASP A 84 2.65 -2.82 -13.17
CA ASP A 84 1.60 -2.82 -12.17
C ASP A 84 1.79 -1.66 -11.16
N MET A 85 3.04 -1.35 -10.75
CA MET A 85 3.34 -0.16 -9.94
C MET A 85 3.02 1.15 -10.67
N ASP A 86 3.32 1.23 -11.97
CA ASP A 86 2.96 2.39 -12.79
C ASP A 86 1.44 2.57 -12.85
N MET A 87 0.68 1.49 -12.99
CA MET A 87 -0.77 1.52 -12.95
C MET A 87 -1.30 1.94 -11.57
N ALA A 88 -0.76 1.38 -10.48
CA ALA A 88 -1.14 1.76 -9.13
C ALA A 88 -0.94 3.26 -8.88
N ILE A 89 0.21 3.81 -9.28
CA ILE A 89 0.52 5.24 -9.18
C ILE A 89 -0.40 6.08 -10.04
N SER A 90 -0.71 5.65 -11.26
CA SER A 90 -1.62 6.40 -12.14
C SER A 90 -3.03 6.51 -11.57
N LEU A 91 -3.48 5.50 -10.84
CA LEU A 91 -4.80 5.43 -10.20
C LEU A 91 -4.82 6.13 -8.83
N ASN A 92 -3.74 6.02 -8.06
CA ASN A 92 -3.57 6.70 -6.77
C ASN A 92 -2.15 7.31 -6.66
N PRO A 93 -1.94 8.55 -7.12
CA PRO A 93 -0.62 9.19 -7.12
C PRO A 93 -0.15 9.67 -5.75
N ASN A 94 -0.95 9.49 -4.68
CA ASN A 94 -0.63 10.01 -3.35
C ASN A 94 -0.20 8.91 -2.36
N ASP A 95 0.02 7.70 -2.82
CA ASP A 95 0.48 6.59 -1.98
C ASP A 95 2.02 6.53 -1.97
N SER A 96 2.63 6.99 -0.87
CA SER A 96 4.09 7.03 -0.72
C SER A 96 4.71 5.62 -0.80
N ASN A 97 4.03 4.59 -0.31
CA ASN A 97 4.55 3.23 -0.27
C ASN A 97 4.72 2.63 -1.67
N VAL A 98 3.82 2.96 -2.60
CA VAL A 98 3.93 2.48 -3.99
C VAL A 98 5.17 3.06 -4.67
N TYR A 99 5.50 4.34 -4.41
CA TYR A 99 6.75 4.93 -4.89
C TYR A 99 7.98 4.28 -4.27
N VAL A 100 7.97 3.98 -2.96
CA VAL A 100 9.08 3.24 -2.32
C VAL A 100 9.29 1.90 -3.00
N MET A 101 8.23 1.11 -3.18
CA MET A 101 8.33 -0.21 -3.82
C MET A 101 8.80 -0.12 -5.26
N ARG A 102 8.31 0.85 -6.05
CA ARG A 102 8.80 1.06 -7.43
C ARG A 102 10.26 1.49 -7.45
N GLY A 103 10.67 2.35 -6.53
CA GLY A 103 12.06 2.77 -6.38
C GLY A 103 13.00 1.61 -6.06
N ILE A 104 12.61 0.72 -5.14
CA ILE A 104 13.36 -0.50 -4.82
C ILE A 104 13.53 -1.35 -6.09
N LEU A 105 12.44 -1.62 -6.80
CA LEU A 105 12.46 -2.44 -8.01
C LEU A 105 13.31 -1.83 -9.13
N LYS A 106 13.26 -0.49 -9.31
CA LYS A 106 14.13 0.22 -10.25
C LYS A 106 15.61 0.08 -9.88
N SER A 107 15.93 0.22 -8.58
CA SER A 107 17.31 0.03 -8.10
C SER A 107 17.83 -1.38 -8.34
N GLU A 108 17.02 -2.40 -8.10
CA GLU A 108 17.36 -3.80 -8.39
C GLU A 108 17.60 -4.04 -9.89
N LEU A 109 16.92 -3.32 -10.74
CA LEU A 109 17.09 -3.34 -12.19
C LEU A 109 18.23 -2.44 -12.70
N GLY A 110 18.93 -1.74 -11.79
CA GLY A 110 20.06 -0.85 -12.09
C GLY A 110 19.68 0.59 -12.44
N ASP A 111 18.40 0.95 -12.43
CA ASP A 111 17.93 2.33 -12.62
C ASP A 111 18.00 3.11 -11.30
N ASN A 112 19.22 3.40 -10.85
CA ASN A 112 19.45 4.10 -9.60
C ASN A 112 18.91 5.55 -9.60
N ASP A 113 18.96 6.23 -10.73
CA ASP A 113 18.45 7.62 -10.82
C ASP A 113 16.92 7.64 -10.77
N GLY A 114 16.25 6.70 -11.45
CA GLY A 114 14.81 6.51 -11.33
C GLY A 114 14.36 6.08 -9.93
N ALA A 115 15.17 5.28 -9.23
CA ALA A 115 14.92 4.90 -7.84
C ALA A 115 14.99 6.10 -6.89
N LEU A 116 16.04 6.94 -7.02
CA LEU A 116 16.19 8.17 -6.22
C LEU A 116 15.00 9.12 -6.42
N ALA A 117 14.55 9.30 -7.66
CA ALA A 117 13.37 10.14 -7.95
C ALA A 117 12.09 9.60 -7.29
N ASP A 118 11.89 8.28 -7.28
CA ASP A 118 10.74 7.66 -6.62
C ASP A 118 10.82 7.82 -5.09
N PHE A 119 11.98 7.64 -4.47
CA PHE A 119 12.15 7.85 -3.02
C PHE A 119 11.96 9.33 -2.64
N GLU A 120 12.42 10.28 -3.46
CA GLU A 120 12.15 11.70 -3.24
C GLU A 120 10.67 12.04 -3.30
N GLN A 121 9.93 11.43 -4.24
CA GLN A 121 8.49 11.59 -4.31
C GLN A 121 7.79 10.96 -3.10
N ALA A 122 8.22 9.78 -2.65
CA ALA A 122 7.70 9.14 -1.46
C ALA A 122 7.87 10.02 -0.21
N ILE A 123 9.07 10.58 0.01
CA ILE A 123 9.36 11.50 1.11
C ILE A 123 8.53 12.78 1.02
N LYS A 124 8.31 13.29 -0.18
CA LYS A 124 7.45 14.48 -0.39
C LYS A 124 6.00 14.21 -0.02
N LEU A 125 5.49 13.01 -0.32
CA LEU A 125 4.13 12.59 0.01
C LEU A 125 3.97 12.27 1.49
N ASP A 126 4.94 11.60 2.06
CA ASP A 126 4.99 11.25 3.48
C ASP A 126 6.40 11.48 4.06
N PRO A 127 6.64 12.64 4.69
CA PRO A 127 7.92 12.95 5.32
C PRO A 127 8.27 12.07 6.52
N LYS A 128 7.33 11.27 7.03
CA LYS A 128 7.56 10.31 8.11
C LYS A 128 7.84 8.88 7.61
N ASN A 129 7.85 8.63 6.32
CA ASN A 129 8.16 7.33 5.76
C ASN A 129 9.64 6.97 5.94
N SER A 130 9.99 6.33 7.06
CA SER A 130 11.36 5.92 7.42
C SER A 130 11.99 5.01 6.34
N SER A 131 11.18 4.14 5.72
CA SER A 131 11.62 3.26 4.64
C SER A 131 12.12 4.02 3.42
N ALA A 132 11.46 5.14 3.04
CA ALA A 132 11.87 5.93 1.89
C ALA A 132 13.28 6.54 2.09
N TYR A 133 13.57 7.05 3.29
CA TYR A 133 14.91 7.56 3.62
C TYR A 133 15.94 6.43 3.62
N SER A 134 15.66 5.30 4.27
CA SER A 134 16.57 4.16 4.33
C SER A 134 16.92 3.64 2.93
N MET A 135 15.92 3.48 2.05
CA MET A 135 16.14 2.99 0.70
C MET A 135 16.89 4.01 -0.17
N ARG A 136 16.61 5.30 -0.01
CA ARG A 136 17.37 6.37 -0.68
C ARG A 136 18.84 6.36 -0.25
N ALA A 137 19.10 6.19 1.05
CA ALA A 137 20.45 6.05 1.56
C ALA A 137 21.20 4.86 0.96
N CYS A 138 20.55 3.69 0.84
CA CYS A 138 21.16 2.52 0.22
C CYS A 138 21.62 2.80 -1.22
N VAL A 139 20.78 3.47 -2.02
CA VAL A 139 21.15 3.82 -3.41
C VAL A 139 22.27 4.87 -3.43
N ARG A 140 22.25 5.86 -2.53
CA ARG A 140 23.33 6.86 -2.40
C ARG A 140 24.66 6.25 -2.01
N ILE A 141 24.67 5.26 -1.11
CA ILE A 141 25.86 4.50 -0.77
C ILE A 141 26.41 3.77 -2.00
N ALA A 142 25.55 3.11 -2.78
CA ALA A 142 25.96 2.43 -4.01
C ALA A 142 26.56 3.40 -5.05
N LYS A 143 26.13 4.67 -5.04
CA LYS A 143 26.68 5.77 -5.88
C LYS A 143 27.91 6.45 -5.27
N GLY A 144 28.33 6.09 -4.05
CA GLY A 144 29.47 6.74 -3.33
C GLY A 144 29.12 8.08 -2.68
N GLU A 145 27.86 8.43 -2.54
CA GLU A 145 27.36 9.68 -1.97
C GLU A 145 27.19 9.56 -0.44
N PHE A 146 28.26 9.20 0.25
CA PHE A 146 28.22 8.77 1.67
C PHE A 146 27.70 9.85 2.62
N LYS A 147 27.99 11.14 2.35
CA LYS A 147 27.55 12.21 3.25
C LYS A 147 26.01 12.31 3.26
N THR A 148 25.40 12.40 2.08
CA THR A 148 23.95 12.52 1.97
C THR A 148 23.22 11.23 2.35
N ALA A 149 23.88 10.08 2.18
CA ALA A 149 23.36 8.81 2.66
C ALA A 149 23.30 8.77 4.20
N ASN A 150 24.32 9.25 4.90
CA ASN A 150 24.31 9.32 6.37
C ASN A 150 23.22 10.28 6.88
N GLU A 151 23.02 11.41 6.22
CA GLU A 151 21.93 12.35 6.55
C GLU A 151 20.55 11.66 6.45
N ASP A 152 20.33 10.84 5.42
CA ASP A 152 19.10 10.06 5.28
C ASP A 152 18.97 9.00 6.37
N LEU A 153 20.04 8.27 6.70
CA LEU A 153 20.01 7.25 7.76
C LEU A 153 19.74 7.86 9.13
N ASP A 154 20.28 9.04 9.42
CA ASP A 154 20.00 9.75 10.67
C ASP A 154 18.51 10.10 10.79
N VAL A 155 17.89 10.56 9.69
CA VAL A 155 16.46 10.83 9.67
C VAL A 155 15.65 9.54 9.83
N ALA A 156 16.01 8.48 9.09
CA ALA A 156 15.30 7.20 9.17
C ALA A 156 15.34 6.61 10.59
N ASN A 157 16.50 6.60 11.23
CA ASN A 157 16.66 6.10 12.59
C ASN A 157 15.82 6.91 13.60
N LYS A 158 15.83 8.24 13.47
CA LYS A 158 15.01 9.10 14.33
C LYS A 158 13.51 8.81 14.19
N LEU A 159 13.03 8.59 12.95
CA LEU A 159 11.63 8.26 12.70
C LEU A 159 11.26 6.91 13.28
N LEU A 160 12.13 5.89 13.16
CA LEU A 160 11.93 4.57 13.76
C LEU A 160 11.87 4.64 15.28
N ASP A 161 12.75 5.42 15.91
CA ASP A 161 12.74 5.63 17.37
C ASP A 161 11.44 6.34 17.83
N GLU A 162 10.89 7.24 17.01
CA GLU A 162 9.61 7.92 17.29
C GLU A 162 8.43 6.94 17.16
N GLU A 163 8.41 6.10 16.10
CA GLU A 163 7.39 5.06 15.90
C GLU A 163 7.38 4.02 17.04
N GLU A 164 8.56 3.57 17.49
CA GLU A 164 8.69 2.62 18.60
C GLU A 164 8.13 3.19 19.90
N LYS A 165 8.47 4.45 20.23
CA LYS A 165 7.93 5.13 21.43
C LYS A 165 6.41 5.33 21.37
N GLU A 166 5.86 5.68 20.18
CA GLU A 166 4.43 5.81 20.00
C GLU A 166 3.71 4.45 20.16
N ALA A 167 4.33 3.36 19.73
CA ALA A 167 3.81 1.99 19.90
C ALA A 167 3.81 1.56 21.36
N GLU A 168 4.91 1.79 22.08
CA GLU A 168 5.02 1.50 23.53
C GLU A 168 3.97 2.29 24.36
N GLN A 169 3.78 3.57 24.03
CA GLN A 169 2.78 4.38 24.71
C GLN A 169 1.36 3.86 24.52
N LYS A 170 1.01 3.46 23.29
CA LYS A 170 -0.31 2.87 22.99
C LYS A 170 -0.54 1.58 23.76
N GLU A 171 0.46 0.71 23.85
CA GLU A 171 0.37 -0.54 24.61
C GLU A 171 0.15 -0.29 26.12
N ILE A 172 0.86 0.69 26.69
CA ILE A 172 0.66 1.11 28.09
C ILE A 172 -0.75 1.66 28.32
N GLU A 173 -1.27 2.48 27.41
CA GLU A 173 -2.62 3.03 27.52
C GLU A 173 -3.69 1.94 27.40
N GLU A 174 -3.53 0.99 26.47
CA GLU A 174 -4.46 -0.14 26.34
C GLU A 174 -4.50 -1.03 27.58
N ASN A 175 -3.31 -1.33 28.15
CA ASN A 175 -3.19 -2.12 29.36
C ASN A 175 -3.80 -1.41 30.58
N ASN A 176 -3.62 -0.08 30.70
CA ASN A 176 -4.23 0.72 31.75
C ASN A 176 -5.77 0.79 31.64
N ASN A 177 -6.30 0.79 30.43
CA ASN A 177 -7.74 0.79 30.20
C ASN A 177 -8.39 -0.56 30.50
N LYS A 178 -7.72 -1.67 30.21
CA LYS A 178 -8.17 -3.03 30.58
C LYS A 178 -8.26 -3.19 32.11
N ASN A 179 -7.27 -2.66 32.84
CA ASN A 179 -7.23 -2.77 34.31
C ASN A 179 -8.21 -1.83 35.05
N LYS A 180 -8.87 -0.89 34.37
CA LYS A 180 -9.91 -0.01 34.93
C LYS A 180 -11.33 -0.49 34.71
N GLY A 181 -11.50 -1.55 33.93
CA GLY A 181 -12.82 -2.12 33.59
C GLY A 181 -13.25 -3.31 34.43
N ASP A 182 -12.39 -3.78 35.35
CA ASP A 182 -12.68 -4.77 36.38
C ASP A 182 -12.89 -4.10 37.74
#